data_c394310c6776c17f9a6d3417b3f7ae8b
#
_entry.id   c394310c6776c17f9a6d3417b3f7ae8b
#
_cell.length_a   1.000
_cell.length_b   1.000
_cell.length_c   1.000
_cell.angle_alpha   90.00
_cell.angle_beta   90.00
_cell.angle_gamma   90.00
#
_symmetry.space_group_name_H-M   'P 1'
#
loop_
_entity.id
_entity.type
_entity.pdbx_description
1 polymer ?
#
loop_
_entity_poly.entity_id
_entity_poly.type
_entity_poly.pdbx_seq_one_letter_code
_entity_poly.pdbx_strand_id
1 'polypeptide(L)'
;MIQDRPPLILDFDGAVSDIPGAITLPLQAWQEKIRFGCRWAQFKQLETALQAQMPGDYGCVFTGSGDYHHLSQLLLNRLPTQQKFQLIICDNHPDNMRYPFGIHCGSWVYWASRLPQIEHVHVLGIGSQDIGLGHAWENHWSPLLKRKLTYWNINVDTRWMNWVGAGRSNRAFSHPDELMRAFLAQFDRSLPVYLSIDKDVLSPEVVNTNWDQGEFLEQHLNDLISACQGQIIGADVTGDVSAYHYESKFKRWLSASDGQEELPEAQVQIWQQQQNELNSRLVARINQGWRR
;
A
#
# COMPACT_ATOMS: atom_id res chain seq x y z
N MET A 1 8.86 17.64 -22.99
CA MET A 1 7.66 17.82 -22.14
C MET A 1 7.47 16.50 -21.42
N ILE A 2 7.42 16.51 -20.08
CA ILE A 2 7.02 15.34 -19.29
C ILE A 2 5.55 15.15 -19.65
N GLN A 3 5.19 14.01 -20.22
CA GLN A 3 3.79 13.70 -20.49
C GLN A 3 3.18 13.34 -19.14
N ASP A 4 2.42 14.25 -18.54
CA ASP A 4 1.69 13.98 -17.31
C ASP A 4 0.69 12.88 -17.60
N ARG A 5 0.91 11.72 -16.98
CA ARG A 5 -0.02 10.60 -17.06
C ARG A 5 -1.23 10.91 -16.19
N PRO A 6 -2.46 10.81 -16.71
CA PRO A 6 -3.64 11.10 -15.92
C PRO A 6 -3.74 10.17 -14.71
N PRO A 7 -3.96 10.70 -13.50
CA PRO A 7 -4.26 9.86 -12.34
C PRO A 7 -5.48 8.99 -12.60
N LEU A 8 -5.53 7.81 -11.99
CA LEU A 8 -6.65 6.89 -12.12
C LEU A 8 -7.27 6.65 -10.74
N ILE A 9 -8.58 6.86 -10.61
CA ILE A 9 -9.33 6.57 -9.39
C ILE A 9 -10.15 5.29 -9.63
N LEU A 10 -9.86 4.24 -8.86
CA LEU A 10 -10.70 3.05 -8.76
C LEU A 10 -11.73 3.30 -7.66
N ASP A 11 -12.84 3.91 -8.03
CA ASP A 11 -13.82 4.43 -7.08
C ASP A 11 -14.76 3.33 -6.56
N PHE A 12 -14.33 2.68 -5.47
CA PHE A 12 -15.13 1.68 -4.77
C PHE A 12 -16.04 2.28 -3.69
N ASP A 13 -15.61 3.39 -3.05
CA ASP A 13 -16.18 3.84 -1.78
C ASP A 13 -16.41 5.36 -1.69
N GLY A 14 -16.18 6.09 -2.78
CA GLY A 14 -16.37 7.54 -2.83
C GLY A 14 -15.38 8.34 -1.96
N ALA A 15 -14.30 7.71 -1.48
CA ALA A 15 -13.35 8.36 -0.57
C ALA A 15 -12.42 9.34 -1.28
N VAL A 16 -12.11 9.07 -2.56
CA VAL A 16 -11.19 9.87 -3.35
C VAL A 16 -11.97 10.78 -4.31
N SER A 17 -11.73 12.07 -4.22
CA SER A 17 -12.35 13.08 -5.09
C SER A 17 -11.35 14.18 -5.47
N ASP A 18 -11.76 15.07 -6.38
CA ASP A 18 -11.11 16.36 -6.67
C ASP A 18 -9.62 16.29 -7.07
N ILE A 19 -9.17 15.16 -7.65
CA ILE A 19 -7.84 15.07 -8.24
C ILE A 19 -7.90 15.62 -9.67
N PRO A 20 -7.21 16.73 -9.96
CA PRO A 20 -7.27 17.36 -11.29
C PRO A 20 -6.81 16.41 -12.40
N GLY A 21 -7.65 16.29 -13.44
CA GLY A 21 -7.36 15.49 -14.62
C GLY A 21 -7.44 13.97 -14.40
N ALA A 22 -7.94 13.52 -13.26
CA ALA A 22 -8.10 12.09 -12.98
C ALA A 22 -9.18 11.45 -13.85
N ILE A 23 -8.94 10.20 -14.22
CA ILE A 23 -9.92 9.30 -14.81
C ILE A 23 -10.54 8.50 -13.67
N THR A 24 -11.87 8.53 -13.52
CA THR A 24 -12.57 7.78 -12.45
C THR A 24 -13.31 6.60 -13.05
N LEU A 25 -13.04 5.40 -12.51
CA LEU A 25 -13.79 4.19 -12.82
C LEU A 25 -14.78 3.90 -11.68
N PRO A 26 -16.09 3.94 -11.93
CA PRO A 26 -17.10 3.67 -10.91
C PRO A 26 -17.15 2.17 -10.59
N LEU A 27 -16.76 1.78 -9.38
CA LEU A 27 -16.61 0.39 -8.95
C LEU A 27 -17.41 0.07 -7.67
N GLN A 28 -18.34 0.92 -7.27
CA GLN A 28 -19.13 0.79 -6.03
C GLN A 28 -19.86 -0.58 -5.96
N ALA A 29 -20.28 -1.13 -7.11
CA ALA A 29 -20.93 -2.44 -7.18
C ALA A 29 -20.00 -3.62 -6.77
N TRP A 30 -18.70 -3.37 -6.67
CA TRP A 30 -17.72 -4.35 -6.22
C TRP A 30 -17.36 -4.21 -4.73
N GLN A 31 -17.76 -3.13 -4.08
CA GLN A 31 -17.36 -2.77 -2.72
C GLN A 31 -17.52 -3.93 -1.74
N GLU A 32 -18.74 -4.47 -1.56
CA GLU A 32 -18.98 -5.58 -0.63
C GLU A 32 -18.14 -6.83 -0.95
N LYS A 33 -17.90 -7.11 -2.22
CA LYS A 33 -17.18 -8.32 -2.64
C LYS A 33 -15.69 -8.23 -2.39
N ILE A 34 -15.11 -7.02 -2.52
CA ILE A 34 -13.66 -6.81 -2.59
C ILE A 34 -13.10 -6.18 -1.30
N ARG A 35 -13.85 -5.22 -0.69
CA ARG A 35 -13.37 -4.47 0.47
C ARG A 35 -12.86 -5.40 1.57
N PHE A 36 -11.75 -5.03 2.24
CA PHE A 36 -11.01 -5.78 3.24
C PHE A 36 -10.30 -7.03 2.67
N GLY A 37 -11.01 -7.86 1.94
CA GLY A 37 -10.48 -9.05 1.29
C GLY A 37 -11.53 -9.84 0.53
N CYS A 38 -11.05 -10.72 -0.35
CA CYS A 38 -11.91 -11.50 -1.22
C CYS A 38 -11.30 -12.86 -1.59
N ARG A 39 -12.14 -13.76 -2.09
CA ARG A 39 -11.68 -15.02 -2.66
C ARG A 39 -10.97 -14.79 -3.98
N TRP A 40 -10.00 -15.63 -4.33
CA TRP A 40 -9.29 -15.54 -5.60
C TRP A 40 -10.20 -15.49 -6.83
N ALA A 41 -11.34 -16.18 -6.80
CA ALA A 41 -12.30 -16.13 -7.89
C ALA A 41 -12.91 -14.73 -8.08
N GLN A 42 -13.24 -14.03 -6.98
CA GLN A 42 -13.75 -12.67 -7.01
C GLN A 42 -12.67 -11.67 -7.46
N PHE A 43 -11.43 -11.85 -6.98
CA PHE A 43 -10.28 -11.05 -7.39
C PHE A 43 -10.04 -11.15 -8.91
N LYS A 44 -10.07 -12.37 -9.47
CA LYS A 44 -9.91 -12.59 -10.91
C LYS A 44 -11.07 -12.03 -11.73
N GLN A 45 -12.29 -12.08 -11.21
CA GLN A 45 -13.46 -11.46 -11.87
C GLN A 45 -13.28 -9.94 -11.96
N LEU A 46 -12.83 -9.29 -10.86
CA LEU A 46 -12.50 -7.87 -10.89
C LEU A 46 -11.35 -7.57 -11.85
N GLU A 47 -10.27 -8.36 -11.83
CA GLU A 47 -9.13 -8.22 -12.75
C GLU A 47 -9.58 -8.23 -14.21
N THR A 48 -10.45 -9.17 -14.58
CA THR A 48 -11.01 -9.28 -15.94
C THR A 48 -11.89 -8.06 -16.28
N ALA A 49 -12.72 -7.60 -15.34
CA ALA A 49 -13.57 -6.44 -15.55
C ALA A 49 -12.73 -5.15 -15.76
N LEU A 50 -11.66 -4.99 -15.00
CA LEU A 50 -10.76 -3.85 -15.11
C LEU A 50 -9.88 -3.89 -16.35
N GLN A 51 -9.52 -5.07 -16.89
CA GLN A 51 -8.79 -5.15 -18.14
C GLN A 51 -9.49 -4.44 -19.30
N ALA A 52 -10.82 -4.49 -19.33
CA ALA A 52 -11.63 -3.84 -20.37
C ALA A 52 -11.87 -2.35 -20.15
N GLN A 53 -11.74 -1.85 -18.90
CA GLN A 53 -12.13 -0.51 -18.51
C GLN A 53 -10.94 0.42 -18.26
N MET A 54 -9.82 -0.10 -17.77
CA MET A 54 -8.65 0.71 -17.48
C MET A 54 -8.00 1.20 -18.78
N PRO A 55 -7.63 2.49 -18.85
CA PRO A 55 -6.91 3.04 -19.99
C PRO A 55 -5.56 2.33 -20.19
N GLY A 56 -5.02 2.42 -21.38
CA GLY A 56 -3.70 1.85 -21.71
C GLY A 56 -2.54 2.61 -21.06
N ASP A 57 -2.71 3.93 -20.85
CA ASP A 57 -1.74 4.80 -20.18
C ASP A 57 -2.44 5.57 -19.06
N TYR A 58 -1.87 5.49 -17.85
CA TYR A 58 -2.34 6.16 -16.65
C TYR A 58 -1.18 6.41 -15.68
N GLY A 59 -1.38 7.35 -14.79
CA GLY A 59 -0.42 7.73 -13.76
C GLY A 59 -0.61 6.95 -12.46
N CYS A 60 -0.57 7.68 -11.35
CA CYS A 60 -0.81 7.14 -10.02
C CYS A 60 -2.25 6.63 -9.90
N VAL A 61 -2.44 5.46 -9.29
CA VAL A 61 -3.76 4.85 -9.08
C VAL A 61 -4.19 5.08 -7.63
N PHE A 62 -5.40 5.54 -7.42
CA PHE A 62 -6.02 5.69 -6.10
C PHE A 62 -7.08 4.63 -5.91
N THR A 63 -7.02 3.91 -4.80
CA THR A 63 -7.93 2.80 -4.51
C THR A 63 -8.93 3.07 -3.39
N GLY A 64 -8.83 4.23 -2.72
CA GLY A 64 -9.67 4.60 -1.59
C GLY A 64 -9.14 4.08 -0.25
N SER A 65 -10.01 3.49 0.57
CA SER A 65 -9.65 2.98 1.90
C SER A 65 -8.48 1.99 1.88
N GLY A 66 -7.69 1.93 2.95
CA GLY A 66 -6.65 0.91 3.18
C GLY A 66 -7.17 -0.52 3.06
N ASP A 67 -8.48 -0.74 3.25
CA ASP A 67 -9.14 -2.01 2.98
C ASP A 67 -8.97 -2.53 1.54
N TYR A 68 -8.53 -1.69 0.61
CA TYR A 68 -8.29 -2.04 -0.79
C TYR A 68 -6.80 -2.19 -1.14
N HIS A 69 -5.87 -2.12 -0.18
CA HIS A 69 -4.44 -2.19 -0.47
C HIS A 69 -4.05 -3.44 -1.26
N HIS A 70 -4.75 -4.57 -1.08
CA HIS A 70 -4.51 -5.78 -1.88
C HIS A 70 -4.76 -5.62 -3.39
N LEU A 71 -5.39 -4.54 -3.84
CA LEU A 71 -5.55 -4.24 -5.27
C LEU A 71 -4.22 -3.85 -5.93
N SER A 72 -3.21 -3.45 -5.17
CA SER A 72 -1.84 -3.27 -5.66
C SER A 72 -1.32 -4.54 -6.34
N GLN A 73 -1.70 -5.74 -5.86
CA GLN A 73 -1.39 -7.01 -6.53
C GLN A 73 -1.96 -7.07 -7.97
N LEU A 74 -3.17 -6.54 -8.18
CA LEU A 74 -3.80 -6.49 -9.50
C LEU A 74 -3.04 -5.54 -10.44
N LEU A 75 -2.62 -4.38 -9.93
CA LEU A 75 -1.85 -3.39 -10.69
C LEU A 75 -0.46 -3.95 -11.06
N LEU A 76 0.19 -4.65 -10.14
CA LEU A 76 1.47 -5.33 -10.38
C LEU A 76 1.37 -6.43 -11.43
N ASN A 77 0.26 -7.18 -11.47
CA ASN A 77 0.01 -8.22 -12.47
C ASN A 77 -0.06 -7.66 -13.91
N ARG A 78 -0.36 -6.37 -14.07
CA ARG A 78 -0.44 -5.70 -15.39
C ARG A 78 0.93 -5.29 -15.93
N LEU A 79 1.96 -5.25 -15.08
CA LEU A 79 3.31 -4.86 -15.50
C LEU A 79 4.00 -5.98 -16.30
N PRO A 80 4.82 -5.63 -17.29
CA PRO A 80 5.56 -6.60 -18.08
C PRO A 80 6.46 -7.49 -17.23
N THR A 81 6.39 -8.82 -17.45
CA THR A 81 7.18 -9.80 -16.67
C THR A 81 8.66 -9.82 -17.02
N GLN A 82 9.04 -9.26 -18.19
CA GLN A 82 10.41 -9.25 -18.68
C GLN A 82 11.29 -8.20 -18.00
N GLN A 83 10.68 -7.15 -17.43
CA GLN A 83 11.41 -6.08 -16.79
C GLN A 83 11.45 -6.30 -15.28
N LYS A 84 12.66 -6.42 -14.72
CA LYS A 84 12.85 -6.48 -13.28
C LYS A 84 12.70 -5.10 -12.65
N PHE A 85 12.09 -5.04 -11.49
CA PHE A 85 11.92 -3.82 -10.70
C PHE A 85 11.87 -4.14 -9.20
N GLN A 86 12.03 -3.12 -8.38
CA GLN A 86 11.83 -3.19 -6.94
C GLN A 86 10.46 -2.61 -6.57
N LEU A 87 9.82 -3.24 -5.59
CA LEU A 87 8.57 -2.78 -5.00
C LEU A 87 8.88 -2.09 -3.69
N ILE A 88 8.56 -0.81 -3.59
CA ILE A 88 8.69 -0.01 -2.37
C ILE A 88 7.28 0.30 -1.86
N ILE A 89 7.01 -0.11 -0.64
CA ILE A 89 5.73 0.06 0.04
C ILE A 89 5.97 0.95 1.25
N CYS A 90 5.22 2.04 1.38
CA CYS A 90 5.13 2.83 2.60
C CYS A 90 3.86 2.41 3.32
N ASP A 91 3.97 1.85 4.51
CA ASP A 91 2.86 1.20 5.22
C ASP A 91 3.19 1.04 6.70
N ASN A 92 2.21 1.25 7.57
CA ASN A 92 2.33 0.93 8.99
C ASN A 92 2.28 -0.58 9.26
N HIS A 93 1.79 -1.37 8.30
CA HIS A 93 1.60 -2.82 8.40
C HIS A 93 2.56 -3.59 7.47
N PRO A 94 2.84 -4.89 7.75
CA PRO A 94 3.72 -5.69 6.88
C PRO A 94 3.03 -6.21 5.62
N ASP A 95 1.72 -6.29 5.62
CA ASP A 95 0.84 -6.85 4.58
C ASP A 95 1.27 -8.23 4.04
N ASN A 96 1.96 -8.99 4.91
CA ASN A 96 2.54 -10.29 4.63
C ASN A 96 1.89 -11.43 5.44
N MET A 97 0.67 -11.19 5.91
CA MET A 97 -0.06 -12.12 6.77
C MET A 97 -0.59 -13.33 6.00
N ARG A 98 -0.83 -14.41 6.72
CA ARG A 98 -1.45 -15.63 6.19
C ARG A 98 -2.95 -15.46 6.12
N TYR A 99 -3.50 -15.58 4.93
CA TYR A 99 -4.94 -15.53 4.72
C TYR A 99 -5.41 -16.71 3.87
N PRO A 100 -6.03 -17.72 4.48
CA PRO A 100 -6.39 -18.96 3.77
C PRO A 100 -7.60 -18.81 2.85
N PHE A 101 -8.35 -17.72 2.95
CA PHE A 101 -9.61 -17.55 2.24
C PHE A 101 -9.47 -16.85 0.88
N GLY A 102 -8.27 -16.40 0.52
CA GLY A 102 -8.02 -15.69 -0.73
C GLY A 102 -6.90 -14.66 -0.62
N ILE A 103 -7.22 -13.40 -0.82
CA ILE A 103 -6.33 -12.26 -0.66
C ILE A 103 -7.06 -11.15 0.12
N HIS A 104 -6.35 -10.46 1.04
CA HIS A 104 -6.89 -9.29 1.75
C HIS A 104 -5.80 -8.20 1.89
N CYS A 105 -6.18 -7.02 2.39
CA CYS A 105 -5.28 -5.88 2.57
C CYS A 105 -3.98 -6.30 3.26
N GLY A 106 -4.02 -6.96 4.40
CA GLY A 106 -2.84 -7.42 5.15
C GLY A 106 -2.09 -8.63 4.59
N SER A 107 -2.38 -9.15 3.39
CA SER A 107 -1.74 -10.38 2.88
C SER A 107 -1.14 -10.30 1.48
N TRP A 108 -1.30 -9.19 0.79
CA TRP A 108 -0.96 -9.10 -0.62
C TRP A 108 0.55 -9.07 -0.90
N VAL A 109 1.35 -8.55 0.02
CA VAL A 109 2.82 -8.47 -0.10
C VAL A 109 3.46 -9.85 -0.27
N TYR A 110 2.92 -10.89 0.39
CA TYR A 110 3.36 -12.25 0.14
C TYR A 110 3.21 -12.65 -1.32
N TRP A 111 2.05 -12.38 -1.92
CA TRP A 111 1.76 -12.72 -3.31
C TRP A 111 2.59 -11.88 -4.28
N ALA A 112 2.74 -10.59 -4.02
CA ALA A 112 3.61 -9.70 -4.78
C ALA A 112 5.06 -10.19 -4.77
N SER A 113 5.59 -10.61 -3.62
CA SER A 113 6.96 -11.13 -3.49
C SER A 113 7.25 -12.36 -4.36
N ARG A 114 6.21 -13.05 -4.83
CA ARG A 114 6.32 -14.25 -5.68
C ARG A 114 6.28 -13.94 -7.17
N LEU A 115 5.95 -12.70 -7.56
CA LEU A 115 5.95 -12.30 -8.96
C LEU A 115 7.39 -12.33 -9.51
N PRO A 116 7.60 -12.95 -10.68
CA PRO A 116 8.95 -13.11 -11.23
C PRO A 116 9.61 -11.78 -11.58
N GLN A 117 8.85 -10.74 -11.94
CA GLN A 117 9.35 -9.41 -12.29
C GLN A 117 9.80 -8.59 -11.06
N ILE A 118 9.34 -8.89 -9.86
CA ILE A 118 9.77 -8.19 -8.65
C ILE A 118 11.12 -8.74 -8.22
N GLU A 119 12.15 -7.90 -8.19
CA GLU A 119 13.47 -8.27 -7.71
C GLU A 119 13.55 -8.26 -6.20
N HIS A 120 13.02 -7.23 -5.56
CA HIS A 120 12.99 -7.08 -4.11
C HIS A 120 11.77 -6.29 -3.67
N VAL A 121 11.28 -6.57 -2.46
CA VAL A 121 10.19 -5.84 -1.80
C VAL A 121 10.72 -5.18 -0.54
N HIS A 122 10.47 -3.89 -0.39
CA HIS A 122 10.72 -3.13 0.83
C HIS A 122 9.40 -2.65 1.40
N VAL A 123 9.12 -2.89 2.69
CA VAL A 123 8.00 -2.28 3.42
C VAL A 123 8.60 -1.33 4.43
N LEU A 124 8.34 -0.03 4.25
CA LEU A 124 8.93 1.07 4.99
C LEU A 124 7.91 1.69 5.96
N GLY A 125 8.31 1.87 7.20
CA GLY A 125 7.53 2.61 8.19
C GLY A 125 6.71 1.74 9.12
N ILE A 126 6.92 0.42 9.12
CA ILE A 126 6.13 -0.51 9.96
C ILE A 126 6.27 -0.13 11.43
N GLY A 127 5.17 0.32 12.04
CA GLY A 127 5.04 0.59 13.48
C GLY A 127 4.08 -0.39 14.18
N SER A 128 3.27 -1.09 13.39
CA SER A 128 2.32 -2.10 13.90
C SER A 128 3.03 -3.25 14.61
N GLN A 129 2.39 -3.78 15.66
CA GLN A 129 2.86 -4.96 16.39
C GLN A 129 2.70 -6.27 15.60
N ASP A 130 2.17 -6.25 14.40
CA ASP A 130 1.95 -7.42 13.53
C ASP A 130 3.24 -8.17 13.18
N ILE A 131 4.38 -7.50 13.26
CA ILE A 131 5.70 -8.10 13.11
C ILE A 131 6.37 -8.42 14.44
N GLY A 132 5.72 -8.16 15.57
CA GLY A 132 6.20 -8.51 16.91
C GLY A 132 6.15 -10.01 17.16
N LEU A 133 6.79 -10.47 18.26
CA LEU A 133 6.89 -11.89 18.59
C LEU A 133 5.51 -12.56 18.73
N GLY A 134 4.52 -11.85 19.29
CA GLY A 134 3.16 -12.38 19.50
C GLY A 134 2.42 -12.71 18.21
N HIS A 135 2.71 -11.99 17.13
CA HIS A 135 2.08 -12.11 15.81
C HIS A 135 3.00 -12.71 14.75
N ALA A 136 4.22 -13.12 15.12
CA ALA A 136 5.22 -13.66 14.20
C ALA A 136 4.71 -14.86 13.37
N TRP A 137 3.86 -15.69 13.95
CA TRP A 137 3.28 -16.89 13.31
C TRP A 137 2.23 -16.56 12.23
N GLU A 138 1.66 -15.36 12.26
CA GLU A 138 0.67 -14.89 11.31
C GLU A 138 1.32 -14.51 9.98
N ASN A 139 2.59 -14.18 10.00
CA ASN A 139 3.33 -13.76 8.82
C ASN A 139 3.89 -14.93 8.00
N HIS A 140 4.02 -14.73 6.68
CA HIS A 140 4.76 -15.64 5.82
C HIS A 140 6.27 -15.43 5.98
N TRP A 141 6.99 -16.42 6.49
CA TRP A 141 8.44 -16.33 6.68
C TRP A 141 9.25 -16.56 5.39
N SER A 142 8.67 -17.28 4.41
CA SER A 142 9.37 -17.65 3.18
C SER A 142 10.01 -16.46 2.44
N PRO A 143 9.33 -15.33 2.19
CA PRO A 143 9.97 -14.20 1.50
C PRO A 143 11.07 -13.53 2.35
N LEU A 144 10.94 -13.54 3.67
CA LEU A 144 11.96 -13.03 4.60
C LEU A 144 13.22 -13.91 4.59
N LEU A 145 13.05 -15.23 4.73
CA LEU A 145 14.16 -16.19 4.72
C LEU A 145 14.91 -16.20 3.38
N LYS A 146 14.20 -16.01 2.27
CA LYS A 146 14.76 -15.89 0.92
C LYS A 146 15.34 -14.50 0.63
N ARG A 147 15.26 -13.57 1.56
CA ARG A 147 15.69 -12.17 1.40
C ARG A 147 15.02 -11.47 0.20
N LYS A 148 13.79 -11.87 -0.10
CA LYS A 148 12.96 -11.27 -1.16
C LYS A 148 12.16 -10.08 -0.64
N LEU A 149 11.94 -10.04 0.69
CA LEU A 149 11.20 -9.02 1.43
C LEU A 149 12.07 -8.51 2.57
N THR A 150 12.11 -7.20 2.76
CA THR A 150 12.76 -6.53 3.89
C THR A 150 11.75 -5.64 4.61
N TYR A 151 11.63 -5.83 5.92
CA TYR A 151 10.91 -4.94 6.82
C TYR A 151 11.81 -3.81 7.32
N TRP A 152 11.30 -2.60 7.27
CA TRP A 152 11.92 -1.39 7.81
C TRP A 152 10.96 -0.83 8.85
N ASN A 153 11.23 -1.12 10.13
CA ASN A 153 10.29 -0.86 11.21
C ASN A 153 10.81 0.19 12.19
N ILE A 154 9.85 0.78 12.92
CA ILE A 154 10.07 1.81 13.92
C ILE A 154 9.50 1.32 15.24
N ASN A 155 10.35 1.27 16.28
CA ASN A 155 9.99 0.92 17.66
C ASN A 155 9.31 -0.45 17.87
N VAL A 156 9.44 -1.40 16.93
CA VAL A 156 8.89 -2.76 17.08
C VAL A 156 9.99 -3.74 17.49
N ASP A 157 9.74 -4.57 18.51
CA ASP A 157 10.67 -5.63 18.92
C ASP A 157 10.60 -6.82 17.96
N THR A 158 11.56 -6.89 17.07
CA THR A 158 11.71 -7.92 16.03
C THR A 158 12.92 -8.82 16.26
N ARG A 159 13.50 -8.87 17.47
CA ARG A 159 14.70 -9.68 17.81
C ARG A 159 14.50 -11.17 17.52
N TRP A 160 13.25 -11.66 17.58
CA TRP A 160 12.89 -13.03 17.25
C TRP A 160 13.28 -13.41 15.81
N MET A 161 13.32 -12.46 14.87
CA MET A 161 13.69 -12.72 13.48
C MET A 161 15.14 -13.25 13.35
N ASN A 162 16.03 -12.87 14.26
CA ASN A 162 17.38 -13.41 14.31
C ASN A 162 17.38 -14.90 14.68
N TRP A 163 16.46 -15.31 15.55
CA TRP A 163 16.39 -16.70 16.02
C TRP A 163 15.93 -17.66 14.93
N VAL A 164 15.09 -17.18 14.01
CA VAL A 164 14.57 -17.99 12.88
C VAL A 164 15.39 -17.80 11.59
N GLY A 165 16.48 -17.05 11.63
CA GLY A 165 17.36 -16.81 10.47
C GLY A 165 16.86 -15.70 9.50
N ALA A 166 15.81 -14.96 9.86
CA ALA A 166 15.25 -13.88 9.07
C ALA A 166 15.82 -12.49 9.39
N GLY A 167 16.77 -12.37 10.33
CA GLY A 167 17.28 -11.09 10.82
C GLY A 167 17.92 -10.20 9.75
N ARG A 168 18.42 -10.77 8.63
CA ARG A 168 18.94 -9.99 7.51
C ARG A 168 17.85 -9.30 6.68
N SER A 169 16.61 -9.71 6.84
CA SER A 169 15.42 -9.15 6.20
C SER A 169 14.67 -8.18 7.11
N ASN A 170 15.34 -7.67 8.13
CA ASN A 170 14.78 -6.72 9.08
C ASN A 170 15.77 -5.58 9.36
N ARG A 171 15.23 -4.37 9.45
CA ARG A 171 15.92 -3.14 9.81
C ARG A 171 15.07 -2.39 10.81
N ALA A 172 15.53 -2.28 12.05
CA ALA A 172 14.80 -1.64 13.14
C ALA A 172 15.43 -0.29 13.49
N PHE A 173 14.62 0.71 13.68
CA PHE A 173 14.99 2.10 13.97
C PHE A 173 14.14 2.63 15.12
N SER A 174 14.60 3.74 15.72
CA SER A 174 13.86 4.45 16.76
C SER A 174 13.06 5.64 16.20
N HIS A 175 13.41 6.11 15.00
CA HIS A 175 12.79 7.30 14.41
C HIS A 175 12.67 7.18 12.88
N PRO A 176 11.63 7.77 12.27
CA PRO A 176 11.42 7.81 10.83
C PRO A 176 12.61 8.38 10.03
N ASP A 177 13.22 9.47 10.54
CA ASP A 177 14.37 10.10 9.89
C ASP A 177 15.58 9.16 9.77
N GLU A 178 15.82 8.34 10.79
CA GLU A 178 16.91 7.36 10.78
C GLU A 178 16.64 6.27 9.77
N LEU A 179 15.39 5.75 9.74
CA LEU A 179 14.94 4.76 8.77
C LEU A 179 15.12 5.29 7.36
N MET A 180 14.58 6.47 7.07
CA MET A 180 14.61 7.05 5.73
C MET A 180 16.05 7.30 5.27
N ARG A 181 16.90 7.86 6.14
CA ARG A 181 18.31 8.07 5.83
C ARG A 181 19.03 6.75 5.52
N ALA A 182 18.79 5.71 6.32
CA ALA A 182 19.40 4.40 6.13
C ALA A 182 18.89 3.72 4.85
N PHE A 183 17.60 3.85 4.54
CA PHE A 183 17.02 3.32 3.31
C PHE A 183 17.62 4.01 2.07
N LEU A 184 17.62 5.34 2.03
CA LEU A 184 18.11 6.12 0.91
C LEU A 184 19.61 5.91 0.64
N ALA A 185 20.40 5.60 1.69
CA ALA A 185 21.81 5.26 1.55
C ALA A 185 22.05 3.89 0.90
N GLN A 186 21.08 2.97 0.95
CA GLN A 186 21.16 1.61 0.41
C GLN A 186 20.28 1.42 -0.84
N PHE A 187 19.49 2.42 -1.17
CA PHE A 187 18.53 2.36 -2.27
C PHE A 187 19.21 2.06 -3.61
N ASP A 188 18.81 0.98 -4.25
CA ASP A 188 19.35 0.59 -5.57
C ASP A 188 18.72 1.42 -6.68
N ARG A 189 19.46 2.42 -7.13
CA ARG A 189 19.03 3.31 -8.23
C ARG A 189 19.18 2.70 -9.62
N SER A 190 19.66 1.48 -9.75
CA SER A 190 19.78 0.80 -11.05
C SER A 190 18.49 0.14 -11.50
N LEU A 191 17.60 -0.20 -10.55
CA LEU A 191 16.33 -0.85 -10.81
C LEU A 191 15.17 0.14 -10.91
N PRO A 192 14.22 -0.07 -11.81
CA PRO A 192 12.95 0.64 -11.78
C PRO A 192 12.19 0.41 -10.46
N VAL A 193 11.26 1.30 -10.15
CA VAL A 193 10.49 1.29 -8.91
C VAL A 193 9.00 1.23 -9.21
N TYR A 194 8.30 0.31 -8.55
CA TYR A 194 6.88 0.46 -8.29
C TYR A 194 6.70 0.99 -6.87
N LEU A 195 5.97 2.08 -6.70
CA LEU A 195 5.75 2.74 -5.42
C LEU A 195 4.31 2.53 -4.98
N SER A 196 4.09 1.89 -3.83
CA SER A 196 2.78 1.73 -3.20
C SER A 196 2.77 2.51 -1.88
N ILE A 197 1.78 3.34 -1.66
CA ILE A 197 1.66 4.17 -0.46
C ILE A 197 0.33 3.87 0.22
N ASP A 198 0.37 3.24 1.40
CA ASP A 198 -0.73 3.31 2.34
C ASP A 198 -0.52 4.52 3.27
N LYS A 199 -1.53 5.38 3.33
CA LYS A 199 -1.43 6.62 4.13
C LYS A 199 -1.48 6.38 5.63
N ASP A 200 -1.76 5.16 6.07
CA ASP A 200 -1.64 4.81 7.47
C ASP A 200 -0.19 4.80 7.99
N VAL A 201 0.81 4.77 7.08
CA VAL A 201 2.21 5.01 7.43
C VAL A 201 2.44 6.39 8.05
N LEU A 202 1.55 7.35 7.73
CA LEU A 202 1.66 8.73 8.18
C LEU A 202 1.16 8.91 9.62
N SER A 203 1.79 9.84 10.33
CA SER A 203 1.32 10.29 11.63
C SER A 203 -0.06 10.94 11.53
N PRO A 204 -0.94 10.78 12.55
CA PRO A 204 -2.21 11.50 12.65
C PRO A 204 -2.09 13.02 12.58
N GLU A 205 -0.89 13.58 12.79
CA GLU A 205 -0.60 15.01 12.59
C GLU A 205 -0.68 15.44 11.12
N VAL A 206 -0.50 14.49 10.19
CA VAL A 206 -0.56 14.74 8.74
C VAL A 206 -1.96 14.51 8.21
N VAL A 207 -2.50 13.33 8.41
CA VAL A 207 -3.87 12.93 8.04
C VAL A 207 -4.36 11.83 8.98
N ASN A 208 -5.68 11.64 9.05
CA ASN A 208 -6.25 10.50 9.78
C ASN A 208 -6.69 9.41 8.79
N THR A 209 -6.60 8.15 9.20
CA THR A 209 -7.03 6.97 8.43
C THR A 209 -8.01 6.10 9.23
N ASN A 210 -8.54 5.05 8.60
CA ASN A 210 -9.40 4.07 9.27
C ASN A 210 -8.60 3.03 10.10
N TRP A 211 -7.28 2.98 9.91
CA TRP A 211 -6.37 2.03 10.54
C TRP A 211 -5.45 2.71 11.56
N ASP A 212 -4.82 1.93 12.41
CA ASP A 212 -3.76 2.43 13.27
C ASP A 212 -2.61 2.98 12.43
N GLN A 213 -2.00 4.06 12.91
CA GLN A 213 -1.12 4.89 12.10
C GLN A 213 0.33 4.83 12.58
N GLY A 214 1.21 4.98 11.60
CA GLY A 214 2.65 5.09 11.79
C GLY A 214 3.10 6.48 12.21
N GLU A 215 4.38 6.71 12.02
CA GLU A 215 5.07 7.93 12.48
C GLU A 215 5.64 8.77 11.32
N PHE A 216 5.40 8.40 10.04
CA PHE A 216 5.94 9.18 8.93
C PHE A 216 5.27 10.55 8.83
N LEU A 217 6.04 11.54 8.43
CA LEU A 217 5.56 12.84 8.00
C LEU A 217 5.51 12.88 6.46
N GLU A 218 4.76 13.81 5.90
CA GLU A 218 4.71 14.02 4.44
C GLU A 218 6.09 14.21 3.82
N GLN A 219 7.04 14.81 4.57
CA GLN A 219 8.40 15.01 4.10
C GLN A 219 9.12 13.68 3.81
N HIS A 220 8.90 12.62 4.61
CA HIS A 220 9.52 11.30 4.36
C HIS A 220 9.06 10.71 3.02
N LEU A 221 7.76 10.85 2.67
CA LEU A 221 7.26 10.45 1.36
C LEU A 221 7.87 11.30 0.24
N ASN A 222 7.99 12.61 0.45
CA ASN A 222 8.59 13.53 -0.51
C ASN A 222 10.07 13.20 -0.78
N ASP A 223 10.83 12.84 0.25
CA ASP A 223 12.24 12.44 0.13
C ASP A 223 12.37 11.12 -0.63
N LEU A 224 11.51 10.15 -0.34
CA LEU A 224 11.45 8.88 -1.04
C LEU A 224 11.10 9.07 -2.53
N ILE A 225 10.02 9.80 -2.84
CA ILE A 225 9.58 10.06 -4.23
C ILE A 225 10.69 10.78 -5.00
N SER A 226 11.36 11.76 -4.36
CA SER A 226 12.48 12.48 -4.96
C SER A 226 13.67 11.56 -5.26
N ALA A 227 13.96 10.60 -4.37
CA ALA A 227 15.02 9.62 -4.59
C ALA A 227 14.69 8.64 -5.72
N CYS A 228 13.40 8.36 -5.96
CA CYS A 228 12.91 7.51 -7.05
C CYS A 228 12.74 8.27 -8.39
N GLN A 229 13.11 9.56 -8.46
CA GLN A 229 12.88 10.39 -9.64
C GLN A 229 13.50 9.76 -10.90
N GLY A 230 12.70 9.66 -11.96
CA GLY A 230 13.09 9.05 -13.24
C GLY A 230 13.13 7.50 -13.24
N GLN A 231 12.68 6.86 -12.17
CA GLN A 231 12.67 5.39 -12.04
C GLN A 231 11.28 4.81 -11.82
N ILE A 232 10.27 5.62 -11.48
CA ILE A 232 8.92 5.16 -11.20
C ILE A 232 8.28 4.61 -12.48
N ILE A 233 7.88 3.34 -12.46
CA ILE A 233 7.17 2.66 -13.55
C ILE A 233 5.69 2.46 -13.26
N GLY A 234 5.28 2.57 -12.01
CA GLY A 234 3.90 2.51 -11.54
C GLY A 234 3.84 3.01 -10.10
N ALA A 235 2.68 3.52 -9.72
CA ALA A 235 2.42 3.92 -8.35
C ALA A 235 0.94 3.76 -8.00
N ASP A 236 0.67 3.41 -6.75
CA ASP A 236 -0.67 3.49 -6.18
C ASP A 236 -0.66 4.14 -4.79
N VAL A 237 -1.81 4.66 -4.42
CA VAL A 237 -2.08 5.29 -3.11
C VAL A 237 -3.40 4.76 -2.58
N THR A 238 -3.38 4.36 -1.32
CA THR A 238 -4.54 3.90 -0.54
C THR A 238 -4.55 4.55 0.85
N GLY A 239 -5.47 4.12 1.73
CA GLY A 239 -5.55 4.64 3.09
C GLY A 239 -6.45 5.88 3.20
N ASP A 240 -7.32 6.14 2.22
CA ASP A 240 -8.37 7.16 2.36
C ASP A 240 -9.43 6.71 3.36
N VAL A 241 -10.01 7.68 4.08
CA VAL A 241 -11.05 7.40 5.05
C VAL A 241 -12.37 7.16 4.34
N SER A 242 -13.01 6.03 4.64
CA SER A 242 -14.39 5.78 4.24
C SER A 242 -15.11 4.92 5.27
N ALA A 243 -16.39 5.22 5.49
CA ALA A 243 -17.26 4.40 6.30
C ALA A 243 -17.97 3.35 5.44
N TYR A 244 -17.99 2.11 5.90
CA TYR A 244 -18.72 1.05 5.23
C TYR A 244 -19.34 0.08 6.23
N HIS A 245 -20.58 -0.26 6.02
CA HIS A 245 -21.28 -1.27 6.81
C HIS A 245 -21.45 -2.55 6.00
N TYR A 246 -20.66 -3.58 6.34
CA TYR A 246 -20.69 -4.86 5.62
C TYR A 246 -22.03 -5.57 5.75
N GLU A 247 -22.58 -6.08 4.66
CA GLU A 247 -23.73 -6.98 4.66
C GLU A 247 -23.35 -8.36 5.22
N SER A 248 -22.15 -8.83 4.88
CA SER A 248 -21.60 -10.10 5.34
C SER A 248 -21.27 -10.09 6.84
N LYS A 249 -21.92 -10.98 7.61
CA LYS A 249 -21.61 -11.18 9.04
C LYS A 249 -20.15 -11.57 9.27
N PHE A 250 -19.56 -12.33 8.37
CA PHE A 250 -18.16 -12.76 8.45
C PHE A 250 -17.20 -11.57 8.28
N LYS A 251 -17.44 -10.71 7.28
CA LYS A 251 -16.63 -9.51 7.08
C LYS A 251 -16.79 -8.50 8.22
N ARG A 252 -17.99 -8.34 8.77
CA ARG A 252 -18.19 -7.51 9.97
C ARG A 252 -17.38 -8.00 11.16
N TRP A 253 -17.38 -9.32 11.38
CA TRP A 253 -16.59 -9.92 12.45
C TRP A 253 -15.09 -9.71 12.23
N LEU A 254 -14.58 -9.91 11.02
CA LEU A 254 -13.18 -9.65 10.69
C LEU A 254 -12.79 -8.18 10.89
N SER A 255 -13.55 -7.25 10.31
CA SER A 255 -13.30 -5.80 10.45
C SER A 255 -13.33 -5.34 11.91
N ALA A 256 -14.25 -5.87 12.71
CA ALA A 256 -14.30 -5.59 14.15
C ALA A 256 -13.11 -6.20 14.93
N SER A 257 -12.58 -7.35 14.49
CA SER A 257 -11.40 -7.96 15.13
C SER A 257 -10.11 -7.16 14.85
N ASP A 258 -10.06 -6.41 13.75
CA ASP A 258 -8.95 -5.56 13.38
C ASP A 258 -9.09 -4.11 13.89
N GLY A 259 -10.03 -3.87 14.83
CA GLY A 259 -10.14 -2.61 15.56
C GLY A 259 -10.69 -1.44 14.76
N GLN A 260 -11.31 -1.67 13.60
CA GLN A 260 -11.96 -0.58 12.85
C GLN A 260 -13.20 -0.06 13.60
N GLU A 261 -13.14 1.22 14.00
CA GLU A 261 -14.24 1.91 14.67
C GLU A 261 -15.21 2.53 13.66
N GLU A 262 -16.50 2.57 14.01
CA GLU A 262 -17.49 3.34 13.26
C GLU A 262 -17.27 4.84 13.49
N LEU A 263 -16.95 5.56 12.42
CA LEU A 263 -16.71 7.00 12.45
C LEU A 263 -18.00 7.77 12.18
N PRO A 264 -18.25 8.88 12.90
CA PRO A 264 -19.35 9.80 12.58
C PRO A 264 -19.20 10.39 11.17
N GLU A 265 -20.27 10.47 10.39
CA GLU A 265 -20.25 10.98 9.00
C GLU A 265 -19.59 12.37 8.87
N ALA A 266 -19.87 13.28 9.79
CA ALA A 266 -19.26 14.62 9.79
C ALA A 266 -17.74 14.56 9.94
N GLN A 267 -17.22 13.61 10.72
CA GLN A 267 -15.78 13.41 10.88
C GLN A 267 -15.16 12.81 9.63
N VAL A 268 -15.84 11.84 9.01
CA VAL A 268 -15.41 11.24 7.74
C VAL A 268 -15.23 12.30 6.66
N GLN A 269 -16.19 13.23 6.51
CA GLN A 269 -16.10 14.32 5.52
C GLN A 269 -14.89 15.23 5.74
N ILE A 270 -14.61 15.62 7.00
CA ILE A 270 -13.46 16.46 7.34
C ILE A 270 -12.16 15.74 7.00
N TRP A 271 -12.03 14.48 7.36
CA TRP A 271 -10.83 13.70 7.11
C TRP A 271 -10.65 13.41 5.61
N GLN A 272 -11.73 13.13 4.87
CA GLN A 272 -11.68 12.98 3.41
C GLN A 272 -11.19 14.24 2.71
N GLN A 273 -11.59 15.42 3.16
CA GLN A 273 -11.09 16.67 2.59
C GLN A 273 -9.56 16.79 2.79
N GLN A 274 -9.05 16.54 4.00
CA GLN A 274 -7.61 16.54 4.28
C GLN A 274 -6.86 15.52 3.43
N GLN A 275 -7.44 14.32 3.29
CA GLN A 275 -6.89 13.24 2.47
C GLN A 275 -6.80 13.64 0.99
N ASN A 276 -7.83 14.26 0.43
CA ASN A 276 -7.86 14.68 -0.96
C ASN A 276 -6.86 15.81 -1.26
N GLU A 277 -6.64 16.71 -0.30
CA GLU A 277 -5.57 17.71 -0.39
C GLU A 277 -4.18 17.04 -0.43
N LEU A 278 -3.94 16.04 0.41
CA LEU A 278 -2.71 15.26 0.39
C LEU A 278 -2.57 14.48 -0.93
N ASN A 279 -3.64 13.81 -1.40
CA ASN A 279 -3.65 13.08 -2.66
C ASN A 279 -3.21 13.95 -3.84
N SER A 280 -3.70 15.19 -3.90
CA SER A 280 -3.31 16.16 -4.92
C SER A 280 -1.82 16.51 -4.86
N ARG A 281 -1.25 16.67 -3.65
CA ARG A 281 0.19 16.93 -3.48
C ARG A 281 1.03 15.71 -3.86
N LEU A 282 0.61 14.49 -3.47
CA LEU A 282 1.30 13.25 -3.82
C LEU A 282 1.33 13.02 -5.33
N VAL A 283 0.20 13.21 -6.03
CA VAL A 283 0.16 13.13 -7.51
C VAL A 283 1.16 14.08 -8.14
N ALA A 284 1.17 15.35 -7.71
CA ALA A 284 2.10 16.34 -8.25
C ALA A 284 3.57 15.94 -8.07
N ARG A 285 3.91 15.29 -6.95
CA ARG A 285 5.26 14.78 -6.69
C ARG A 285 5.58 13.53 -7.50
N ILE A 286 4.67 12.54 -7.52
CA ILE A 286 4.84 11.29 -8.26
C ILE A 286 4.98 11.57 -9.76
N ASN A 287 4.23 12.52 -10.30
CA ASN A 287 4.30 12.90 -11.71
C ASN A 287 5.68 13.39 -12.14
N GLN A 288 6.49 13.94 -11.23
CA GLN A 288 7.88 14.31 -11.50
C GLN A 288 8.81 13.11 -11.54
N GLY A 289 8.39 11.97 -10.98
CA GLY A 289 9.20 10.75 -10.80
C GLY A 289 9.09 9.71 -11.91
N TRP A 290 8.19 9.87 -12.89
CA TRP A 290 7.99 8.85 -13.91
C TRP A 290 9.24 8.55 -14.72
N ARG A 291 9.50 7.26 -14.95
CA ARG A 291 10.54 6.78 -15.85
C ARG A 291 10.14 7.13 -17.30
N ARG A 292 11.11 7.69 -18.02
CA ARG A 292 10.99 8.03 -19.44
C ARG A 292 11.21 6.83 -20.35
#